data_b84e59cda5d4b78dd17323135ed89d5f
#
_entry.id   b84e59cda5d4b78dd17323135ed89d5f
#
_cell.length_a   1.000
_cell.length_b   1.000
_cell.length_c   1.000
_cell.angle_alpha   90.00
_cell.angle_beta   90.00
_cell.angle_gamma   90.00
#
_symmetry.space_group_name_H-M   'P 1'
#
loop_
_entity.id
_entity.type
_entity.pdbx_description
1 polymer ?
#
loop_
_entity_poly.entity_id
_entity_poly.type
_entity_poly.pdbx_seq_one_letter_code
_entity_poly.pdbx_strand_id
1 'polypeptide(L)'
;VFESVHDWMRGMAGSWKQGAMLVVDYGGSADQIYQRRPAGTLRAYRGQQRLAGDAVYEMPGRQDITADVNFDDLAMWAREFGGEAGRSKSLGAIAPHAPGAEAFHCLALAKG
;
A
#
# COMPACT_ATOMS: atom_id res chain seq x y z
N VAL A 1 10.00 5.92 -2.43
CA VAL A 1 9.11 6.89 -1.80
C VAL A 1 7.91 7.11 -2.69
N PHE A 2 6.73 6.94 -2.15
CA PHE A 2 5.47 7.12 -2.88
C PHE A 2 4.98 8.56 -2.73
N GLU A 3 5.65 9.48 -3.35
CA GLU A 3 5.28 10.90 -3.31
C GLU A 3 3.85 11.14 -3.77
N SER A 4 3.39 10.40 -4.79
CA SER A 4 2.03 10.51 -5.28
C SER A 4 0.98 10.11 -4.24
N VAL A 5 1.27 9.14 -3.39
CA VAL A 5 0.39 8.74 -2.29
C VAL A 5 0.40 9.81 -1.20
N HIS A 6 1.56 10.36 -0.88
CA HIS A 6 1.67 11.47 0.07
C HIS A 6 0.88 12.70 -0.40
N ASP A 7 1.00 13.06 -1.68
CA ASP A 7 0.27 14.18 -2.26
C ASP A 7 -1.25 13.95 -2.27
N TRP A 8 -1.67 12.72 -2.58
CA TRP A 8 -3.07 12.33 -2.49
C TRP A 8 -3.61 12.47 -1.06
N MET A 9 -2.88 11.99 -0.07
CA MET A 9 -3.27 12.13 1.34
C MET A 9 -3.33 13.59 1.77
N ARG A 10 -2.41 14.42 1.32
CA ARG A 10 -2.41 15.86 1.58
C ARG A 10 -3.68 16.51 1.02
N GLY A 11 -4.04 16.20 -0.23
CA GLY A 11 -5.26 16.72 -0.85
C GLY A 11 -6.52 16.27 -0.14
N MET A 12 -6.56 14.99 0.27
CA MET A 12 -7.69 14.41 0.99
C MET A 12 -7.84 15.01 2.39
N ALA A 13 -6.74 15.30 3.07
CA ALA A 13 -6.73 15.79 4.45
C ALA A 13 -7.51 17.11 4.60
N GLY A 14 -7.57 17.91 3.54
CA GLY A 14 -8.35 19.13 3.51
C GLY A 14 -9.86 18.92 3.66
N SER A 15 -10.38 17.82 3.12
CA SER A 15 -11.80 17.45 3.19
C SER A 15 -12.12 16.46 4.29
N TRP A 16 -11.15 15.68 4.75
CA TRP A 16 -11.34 14.71 5.82
C TRP A 16 -11.25 15.37 7.19
N LYS A 17 -12.39 15.83 7.70
CA LYS A 17 -12.46 16.58 8.96
C LYS A 17 -12.59 15.66 10.18
N GLN A 18 -13.40 14.62 10.06
CA GLN A 18 -13.62 13.64 11.12
C GLN A 18 -14.05 12.30 10.53
N GLY A 19 -13.97 11.25 11.32
CA GLY A 19 -14.37 9.92 10.94
C GLY A 19 -13.19 8.96 10.86
N ALA A 20 -13.43 7.80 10.29
CA ALA A 20 -12.43 6.75 10.13
C ALA A 20 -12.28 6.35 8.67
N MET A 21 -11.09 5.87 8.35
CA MET A 21 -10.76 5.32 7.04
C MET A 21 -10.06 3.99 7.24
N LEU A 22 -10.41 3.01 6.42
CA LEU A 22 -9.70 1.74 6.35
C LEU A 22 -8.97 1.67 5.02
N VAL A 23 -7.68 1.45 5.06
CA VAL A 23 -6.85 1.22 3.88
C VAL A 23 -6.51 -0.26 3.81
N VAL A 24 -6.79 -0.89 2.68
CA VAL A 24 -6.44 -2.29 2.41
C VAL A 24 -5.76 -2.34 1.05
N ASP A 25 -4.54 -2.85 1.02
CA ASP A 25 -3.78 -2.97 -0.23
C ASP A 25 -2.66 -3.99 -0.08
N TYR A 26 -2.02 -4.33 -1.19
CA TYR A 26 -0.77 -5.08 -1.17
C TYR A 26 0.31 -4.25 -0.48
N GLY A 27 1.07 -4.89 0.38
CA GLY A 27 2.16 -4.19 1.05
C GLY A 27 2.53 -4.79 2.39
N GLY A 28 3.12 -3.95 3.22
CA GLY A 28 3.55 -4.33 4.55
C GLY A 28 4.23 -3.18 5.27
N SER A 29 4.89 -3.48 6.38
CA SER A 29 5.80 -2.55 7.03
C SER A 29 7.02 -2.29 6.14
N ALA A 30 7.73 -1.20 6.40
CA ALA A 30 8.96 -0.89 5.67
C ALA A 30 9.96 -2.05 5.69
N ASP A 31 10.19 -2.64 6.86
CA ASP A 31 11.10 -3.77 7.00
C ASP A 31 10.67 -4.98 6.16
N GLN A 32 9.40 -5.32 6.18
CA GLN A 32 8.85 -6.44 5.39
C GLN A 32 9.02 -6.22 3.89
N ILE A 33 8.74 -5.01 3.41
CA ILE A 33 8.85 -4.68 1.99
C ILE A 33 10.30 -4.74 1.53
N TYR A 34 11.21 -4.10 2.25
CA TYR A 34 12.62 -4.02 1.85
C TYR A 34 13.34 -5.35 1.95
N GLN A 35 12.98 -6.20 2.92
CA GLN A 35 13.54 -7.55 3.02
C GLN A 35 13.08 -8.46 1.89
N ARG A 36 11.81 -8.40 1.52
CA ARG A 36 11.25 -9.25 0.45
C ARG A 36 11.64 -8.78 -0.94
N ARG A 37 11.80 -7.48 -1.13
CA ARG A 37 11.98 -6.87 -2.44
C ARG A 37 13.07 -5.79 -2.41
N PRO A 38 14.33 -6.19 -2.20
CA PRO A 38 15.44 -5.23 -2.09
C PRO A 38 15.67 -4.41 -3.37
N ALA A 39 15.22 -4.93 -4.52
CA ALA A 39 15.31 -4.23 -5.80
C ALA A 39 14.09 -3.35 -6.11
N GLY A 40 13.13 -3.22 -5.18
CA GLY A 40 11.90 -2.47 -5.36
C GLY A 40 10.68 -3.37 -5.51
N THR A 41 9.52 -2.77 -5.40
CA THR A 41 8.24 -3.51 -5.36
C THR A 41 7.47 -3.45 -6.68
N LEU A 42 7.92 -2.66 -7.64
CA LEU A 42 7.24 -2.50 -8.91
C LEU A 42 7.30 -3.80 -9.72
N ARG A 43 6.14 -4.25 -10.16
CA ARG A 43 5.97 -5.45 -10.96
C ARG A 43 4.80 -5.30 -11.90
N ALA A 44 4.80 -6.10 -12.95
CA ALA A 44 3.69 -6.16 -13.89
C ALA A 44 3.19 -7.60 -14.05
N TYR A 45 1.95 -7.71 -14.43
CA TYR A 45 1.31 -8.99 -14.77
C TYR A 45 0.78 -8.92 -16.20
N ARG A 46 1.27 -9.82 -17.04
CA ARG A 46 0.82 -9.96 -18.42
C ARG A 46 0.37 -11.41 -18.63
N GLY A 47 -0.94 -11.61 -18.76
CA GLY A 47 -1.51 -12.94 -18.67
C GLY A 47 -1.24 -13.54 -17.28
N GLN A 48 -0.62 -14.71 -17.24
CA GLN A 48 -0.23 -15.37 -15.98
C GLN A 48 1.26 -15.17 -15.64
N GLN A 49 1.96 -14.33 -16.39
CA GLN A 49 3.37 -14.08 -16.21
C GLN A 49 3.59 -12.83 -15.37
N ARG A 50 4.42 -12.98 -14.32
CA ARG A 50 4.91 -11.87 -13.50
C ARG A 50 6.20 -11.32 -14.08
N LEU A 51 6.25 -10.01 -14.26
CA LEU A 51 7.40 -9.28 -14.81
C LEU A 51 7.95 -8.30 -13.78
N ALA A 52 9.25 -8.07 -13.83
CA ALA A 52 9.95 -7.10 -12.97
C ALA A 52 11.03 -6.38 -13.78
N GLY A 53 11.64 -5.36 -13.16
CA GLY A 53 12.64 -4.55 -13.83
C GLY A 53 12.07 -3.79 -15.03
N ASP A 54 12.87 -3.64 -16.08
CA ASP A 54 12.47 -2.85 -17.26
C ASP A 54 11.26 -3.42 -18.01
N ALA A 55 11.01 -4.73 -17.87
CA ALA A 55 9.85 -5.37 -18.48
C ALA A 55 8.51 -4.80 -18.02
N VAL A 56 8.47 -4.13 -16.88
CA VAL A 56 7.28 -3.45 -16.35
C VAL A 56 6.79 -2.36 -17.31
N TYR A 57 7.68 -1.77 -18.10
CA TYR A 57 7.39 -0.65 -19.00
C TYR A 57 7.19 -1.04 -20.45
N GLU A 58 7.36 -2.32 -20.81
CA GLU A 58 7.42 -2.76 -22.22
C GLU A 58 6.10 -2.70 -22.97
N MET A 59 4.97 -2.93 -22.29
CA MET A 59 3.67 -3.09 -22.95
C MET A 59 2.61 -2.18 -22.33
N PRO A 60 2.71 -0.86 -22.48
CA PRO A 60 1.71 0.06 -21.92
C PRO A 60 0.28 -0.29 -22.36
N GLY A 61 -0.63 -0.36 -21.37
CA GLY A 61 -2.03 -0.68 -21.63
C GLY A 61 -2.33 -2.17 -21.84
N ARG A 62 -1.33 -3.04 -21.83
CA ARG A 62 -1.49 -4.48 -22.03
C ARG A 62 -1.03 -5.33 -20.85
N GLN A 63 -0.69 -4.72 -19.76
CA GLN A 63 -0.28 -5.40 -18.52
C GLN A 63 -0.67 -4.55 -17.33
N ASP A 64 -0.97 -5.24 -16.22
CA ASP A 64 -1.27 -4.58 -14.95
C ASP A 64 0.03 -4.30 -14.22
N ILE A 65 0.21 -3.06 -13.79
CA ILE A 65 1.38 -2.64 -13.01
C ILE A 65 0.97 -2.50 -11.55
N THR A 66 1.75 -3.11 -10.67
CA THR A 66 1.47 -3.14 -9.23
C THR A 66 2.74 -2.80 -8.44
N ALA A 67 2.56 -2.08 -7.35
CA ALA A 67 3.60 -1.83 -6.35
C ALA A 67 3.05 -2.10 -4.96
N ASP A 68 3.91 -2.43 -4.01
CA ASP A 68 3.51 -2.60 -2.62
C ASP A 68 3.42 -1.25 -1.91
N VAL A 69 2.43 -1.09 -1.06
CA VAL A 69 2.26 0.09 -0.22
C VAL A 69 3.07 -0.06 1.05
N ASN A 70 3.82 0.97 1.40
CA ASN A 70 4.51 1.06 2.69
C ASN A 70 3.52 1.60 3.74
N PHE A 71 3.01 0.72 4.58
CA PHE A 71 2.01 1.08 5.60
C PHE A 71 2.60 1.89 6.75
N ASP A 72 3.91 1.83 6.98
CA ASP A 72 4.57 2.71 7.95
C ASP A 72 4.56 4.16 7.47
N ASP A 73 4.80 4.38 6.18
CA ASP A 73 4.70 5.71 5.58
C ASP A 73 3.27 6.25 5.65
N LEU A 74 2.27 5.42 5.33
CA LEU A 74 0.85 5.83 5.45
C LEU A 74 0.49 6.27 6.86
N ALA A 75 0.93 5.52 7.86
CA ALA A 75 0.66 5.85 9.26
C ALA A 75 1.35 7.16 9.66
N MET A 76 2.59 7.36 9.23
CA MET A 76 3.34 8.58 9.48
C MET A 76 2.66 9.80 8.83
N TRP A 77 2.26 9.68 7.58
CA TRP A 77 1.59 10.77 6.85
C TRP A 77 0.20 11.08 7.41
N ALA A 78 -0.55 10.06 7.86
CA ALA A 78 -1.83 10.31 8.51
C ALA A 78 -1.67 11.18 9.76
N ARG A 79 -0.62 10.93 10.54
CA ARG A 79 -0.29 11.76 11.72
C ARG A 79 0.19 13.15 11.33
N GLU A 80 0.98 13.26 10.27
CA GLU A 80 1.42 14.56 9.71
C GLU A 80 0.23 15.44 9.37
N PHE A 81 -0.84 14.87 8.81
CA PHE A 81 -2.05 15.60 8.43
C PHE A 81 -3.11 15.67 9.52
N GLY A 82 -2.76 15.43 10.76
CA GLY A 82 -3.61 15.63 11.92
C GLY A 82 -4.53 14.47 12.27
N GLY A 83 -4.32 13.31 11.66
CA GLY A 83 -5.04 12.09 11.97
C GLY A 83 -4.31 11.21 12.97
N GLU A 84 -4.94 10.11 13.31
CA GLU A 84 -4.37 9.02 14.10
C GLU A 84 -4.31 7.76 13.25
N ALA A 85 -3.30 6.93 13.49
CA ALA A 85 -3.15 5.66 12.82
C ALA A 85 -3.06 4.54 13.84
N GLY A 86 -3.83 3.48 13.62
CA GLY A 86 -3.69 2.24 14.33
C GLY A 86 -2.41 1.50 13.90
N ARG A 87 -2.29 0.26 14.34
CA ARG A 87 -1.20 -0.62 13.93
C ARG A 87 -1.60 -1.34 12.65
N SER A 88 -0.76 -1.31 11.63
CA SER A 88 -1.02 -2.08 10.41
C SER A 88 -0.92 -3.58 10.69
N LYS A 89 -1.76 -4.35 10.02
CA LYS A 89 -1.82 -5.80 10.17
C LYS A 89 -1.91 -6.47 8.81
N SER A 90 -1.31 -7.65 8.68
CA SER A 90 -1.59 -8.50 7.54
C SER A 90 -3.08 -8.92 7.56
N LEU A 91 -3.72 -8.87 6.42
CA LEU A 91 -5.10 -9.35 6.29
C LEU A 91 -5.18 -10.85 6.59
N GLY A 92 -4.12 -11.60 6.33
CA GLY A 92 -4.01 -13.01 6.71
C GLY A 92 -4.11 -13.25 8.22
N ALA A 93 -3.71 -12.30 9.05
CA ALA A 93 -3.86 -12.37 10.50
C ALA A 93 -5.33 -12.17 10.95
N ILE A 94 -6.14 -11.51 10.12
CA ILE A 94 -7.56 -11.23 10.40
C ILE A 94 -8.45 -12.28 9.74
N ALA A 95 -8.11 -12.70 8.55
CA ALA A 95 -8.86 -13.67 7.74
C ALA A 95 -7.95 -14.80 7.25
N PRO A 96 -7.47 -15.69 8.14
CA PRO A 96 -6.45 -16.68 7.81
C PRO A 96 -6.89 -17.72 6.78
N HIS A 97 -8.17 -17.87 6.55
CA HIS A 97 -8.72 -18.83 5.58
C HIS A 97 -8.99 -18.21 4.20
N ALA A 98 -8.81 -16.90 4.03
CA ALA A 98 -9.00 -16.24 2.75
C ALA A 98 -7.75 -16.43 1.87
N PRO A 99 -7.87 -17.05 0.68
CA PRO A 99 -6.73 -17.26 -0.20
C PRO A 99 -6.04 -15.94 -0.57
N GLY A 100 -4.71 -15.89 -0.44
CA GLY A 100 -3.92 -14.71 -0.78
C GLY A 100 -4.01 -13.56 0.20
N ALA A 101 -4.74 -13.69 1.30
CA ALA A 101 -4.95 -12.62 2.28
C ALA A 101 -3.63 -12.14 2.92
N GLU A 102 -2.62 -13.00 3.01
CA GLU A 102 -1.31 -12.68 3.58
C GLU A 102 -0.54 -11.62 2.78
N ALA A 103 -0.86 -11.44 1.50
CA ALA A 103 -0.22 -10.43 0.65
C ALA A 103 -0.77 -9.02 0.90
N PHE A 104 -1.96 -8.93 1.51
CA PHE A 104 -2.60 -7.66 1.82
C PHE A 104 -2.30 -7.22 3.24
N HIS A 105 -2.16 -5.92 3.42
CA HIS A 105 -2.14 -5.27 4.72
C HIS A 105 -3.35 -4.34 4.85
N CYS A 106 -3.73 -4.08 6.09
CA CYS A 106 -4.77 -3.11 6.39
C CYS A 106 -4.32 -2.17 7.51
N LEU A 107 -4.80 -0.95 7.43
CA LEU A 107 -4.51 0.12 8.37
C LEU A 107 -5.78 0.93 8.61
N ALA A 108 -6.15 1.08 9.87
CA ALA A 108 -7.23 1.97 10.26
C ALA A 108 -6.67 3.35 10.60
N LEU A 109 -7.24 4.37 10.03
CA LEU A 109 -6.94 5.77 10.29
C LEU A 109 -8.17 6.43 10.89
N ALA A 110 -7.97 7.41 11.77
CA ALA A 110 -9.07 8.15 12.38
C ALA A 110 -8.72 9.64 12.47
N LYS A 111 -9.73 10.50 12.46
CA LYS A 111 -9.59 11.94 12.60
C LYS A 111 -10.79 12.52 13.29
N GLY A 112 -10.57 13.54 14.13
CA GLY A 112 -11.62 14.18 14.94
C GLY A 112 -11.72 13.61 16.30
#